data_b1244e6bf903132ed9abd7e14a4efa55
#
_entry.id   b1244e6bf903132ed9abd7e14a4efa55
#
_cell.length_a   1.000
_cell.length_b   1.000
_cell.length_c   1.000
_cell.angle_alpha   90.00
_cell.angle_beta   90.00
_cell.angle_gamma   90.00
#
_symmetry.space_group_name_H-M   'P 1'
#
loop_
_entity.id
_entity.type
_entity.pdbx_description
1 polymer ?
#
loop_
_entity_poly.entity_id
_entity_poly.type
_entity_poly.pdbx_seq_one_letter_code
_entity_poly.pdbx_strand_id
1 'polypeptide(L)'
;ELEEARRRAELEARLGQITEAGWGLPTPGAITSYFGPRLHPILGYVRMHNGVDFNCWTGDPIRAATDGIVITAEYYGGYGYTIIIQHANSISTLYAHLSGFNAQVNDYVVAGEQVGVCGTTGLSTGPHLHFEVRQSGVPVNPVPYLP
;
A
#
# COMPACT_ATOMS: atom_id res chain seq x y z
N GLU A 1 -20.15 -9.73 19.20
CA GLU A 1 -18.94 -9.67 20.02
C GLU A 1 -18.13 -10.95 19.99
N LEU A 2 -18.71 -12.07 20.36
CA LEU A 2 -18.04 -13.37 20.26
C LEU A 2 -17.73 -13.72 18.81
N GLU A 3 -18.63 -13.41 17.90
CA GLU A 3 -18.47 -13.65 16.48
C GLU A 3 -17.37 -12.77 15.89
N GLU A 4 -17.31 -11.51 16.32
CA GLU A 4 -16.28 -10.57 15.90
C GLU A 4 -14.91 -10.98 16.44
N ALA A 5 -14.82 -11.38 17.70
CA ALA A 5 -13.59 -11.87 18.31
C ALA A 5 -13.10 -13.15 17.62
N ARG A 6 -14.03 -14.06 17.30
CA ARG A 6 -13.69 -15.29 16.57
C ARG A 6 -13.15 -14.98 15.17
N ARG A 7 -13.79 -14.07 14.45
CA ARG A 7 -13.37 -13.67 13.11
C ARG A 7 -12.00 -13.03 13.15
N ARG A 8 -11.74 -12.17 14.13
CA ARG A 8 -10.42 -11.54 14.32
C ARG A 8 -9.35 -12.57 14.60
N ALA A 9 -9.62 -13.50 15.50
CA ALA A 9 -8.68 -14.59 15.81
C ALA A 9 -8.39 -15.46 14.59
N GLU A 10 -9.42 -15.74 13.80
CA GLU A 10 -9.28 -16.52 12.57
C GLU A 10 -8.41 -15.77 11.53
N LEU A 11 -8.62 -14.47 11.38
CA LEU A 11 -7.82 -13.64 10.48
C LEU A 11 -6.37 -13.56 10.96
N GLU A 12 -6.15 -13.38 12.25
CA GLU A 12 -4.79 -13.36 12.83
C GLU A 12 -4.09 -14.70 12.64
N ALA A 13 -4.81 -15.82 12.79
CA ALA A 13 -4.26 -17.13 12.53
C ALA A 13 -3.85 -17.28 11.07
N ARG A 14 -4.65 -16.77 10.14
CA ARG A 14 -4.30 -16.77 8.71
C ARG A 14 -3.09 -15.91 8.43
N LEU A 15 -3.00 -14.74 9.02
CA LEU A 15 -1.82 -13.88 8.89
C LEU A 15 -0.56 -14.57 9.37
N GLY A 16 -0.65 -15.34 10.46
CA GLY A 16 0.48 -16.10 10.98
C GLY A 16 0.94 -17.23 10.08
N GLN A 17 0.09 -17.67 9.14
CA GLN A 17 0.40 -18.73 8.19
C GLN A 17 0.95 -18.22 6.87
N ILE A 18 0.94 -16.90 6.66
CA ILE A 18 1.43 -16.30 5.42
C ILE A 18 2.93 -16.41 5.38
N THR A 19 3.45 -17.08 4.36
CA THR A 19 4.88 -17.20 4.13
C THR A 19 5.37 -16.03 3.29
N GLU A 20 6.68 -15.80 3.31
CA GLU A 20 7.31 -14.69 2.58
C GLU A 20 7.21 -14.83 1.06
N ALA A 21 6.86 -16.00 0.56
CA ALA A 21 6.64 -16.22 -0.86
C ALA A 21 5.26 -15.70 -1.24
N GLY A 22 5.16 -14.98 -2.35
CA GLY A 22 3.86 -14.58 -2.89
C GLY A 22 3.57 -13.11 -2.90
N TRP A 23 4.60 -12.26 -2.82
CA TRP A 23 4.44 -10.85 -3.11
C TRP A 23 4.23 -10.65 -4.60
N GLY A 24 3.26 -9.82 -4.95
CA GLY A 24 2.97 -9.42 -6.32
C GLY A 24 3.14 -7.92 -6.49
N LEU A 25 3.05 -7.45 -7.73
CA LEU A 25 3.06 -6.02 -8.01
C LEU A 25 1.69 -5.42 -7.67
N PRO A 26 1.66 -4.26 -6.99
CA PRO A 26 0.39 -3.58 -6.70
C PRO A 26 -0.28 -3.02 -7.96
N THR A 27 0.49 -2.81 -9.01
CA THR A 27 0.03 -2.39 -10.33
C THR A 27 1.08 -2.81 -11.36
N PRO A 28 0.69 -3.12 -12.61
CA PRO A 28 1.65 -3.55 -13.62
C PRO A 28 2.52 -2.44 -14.21
N GLY A 29 2.27 -1.19 -13.86
CA GLY A 29 3.05 -0.06 -14.38
C GLY A 29 4.50 -0.07 -13.92
N ALA A 30 5.34 0.69 -14.62
CA ALA A 30 6.75 0.82 -14.27
C ALA A 30 6.93 1.72 -13.05
N ILE A 31 8.01 1.49 -12.30
CA ILE A 31 8.43 2.40 -11.22
C ILE A 31 9.00 3.66 -11.85
N THR A 32 8.46 4.80 -11.45
CA THR A 32 8.87 6.12 -11.97
C THR A 32 9.69 6.92 -10.95
N SER A 33 9.63 6.56 -9.68
CA SER A 33 10.38 7.22 -8.62
C SER A 33 10.67 6.23 -7.51
N TYR A 34 11.92 6.22 -7.03
CA TYR A 34 12.40 5.24 -6.06
C TYR A 34 12.45 5.79 -4.65
N PHE A 35 12.50 4.87 -3.68
CA PHE A 35 12.68 5.18 -2.26
C PHE A 35 14.03 5.84 -2.02
N GLY A 36 14.05 6.79 -1.11
CA GLY A 36 15.29 7.39 -0.62
C GLY A 36 15.32 8.91 -0.77
N PRO A 37 16.46 9.53 -0.44
CA PRO A 37 16.60 10.96 -0.55
C PRO A 37 16.63 11.40 -2.02
N ARG A 38 15.95 12.49 -2.30
CA ARG A 38 15.96 13.08 -3.65
C ARG A 38 15.98 14.60 -3.56
N LEU A 39 16.76 15.22 -4.44
CA LEU A 39 16.86 16.66 -4.53
C LEU A 39 15.60 17.21 -5.20
N HIS A 40 14.94 18.16 -4.54
CA HIS A 40 13.82 18.86 -5.16
C HIS A 40 14.38 19.78 -6.23
N PRO A 41 13.98 19.63 -7.52
CA PRO A 41 14.62 20.36 -8.62
C PRO A 41 14.42 21.87 -8.58
N ILE A 42 13.35 22.34 -7.97
CA ILE A 42 13.02 23.76 -7.90
C ILE A 42 13.50 24.38 -6.59
N LEU A 43 13.25 23.73 -5.47
CA LEU A 43 13.50 24.27 -4.14
C LEU A 43 14.92 24.01 -3.63
N GLY A 44 15.68 23.14 -4.30
CA GLY A 44 17.09 22.90 -4.00
C GLY A 44 17.39 22.17 -2.70
N TYR A 45 16.39 21.65 -1.97
CA TYR A 45 16.61 20.87 -0.77
C TYR A 45 16.37 19.37 -1.02
N VAL A 46 17.00 18.55 -0.19
CA VAL A 46 16.84 17.10 -0.24
C VAL A 46 15.59 16.70 0.53
N ARG A 47 14.73 15.90 -0.10
CA ARG A 47 13.50 15.40 0.52
C ARG A 47 13.49 13.87 0.46
N MET A 48 13.13 13.24 1.57
CA MET A 48 13.00 11.80 1.65
C MET A 48 11.74 11.32 0.96
N HIS A 49 11.87 10.37 0.03
CA HIS A 49 10.75 9.68 -0.58
C HIS A 49 10.54 8.36 0.16
N ASN A 50 9.42 8.23 0.84
CA ASN A 50 9.15 7.12 1.77
C ASN A 50 8.65 5.84 1.09
N GLY A 51 8.57 5.82 -0.21
CA GLY A 51 8.09 4.67 -0.97
C GLY A 51 8.58 4.71 -2.41
N VAL A 52 7.90 3.96 -3.26
CA VAL A 52 8.13 4.01 -4.70
C VAL A 52 6.84 4.45 -5.39
N ASP A 53 6.97 5.15 -6.52
CA ASP A 53 5.84 5.53 -7.34
C ASP A 53 5.78 4.64 -8.56
N PHE A 54 4.58 4.14 -8.85
CA PHE A 54 4.29 3.36 -10.06
C PHE A 54 3.44 4.18 -11.01
N ASN A 55 3.72 4.02 -12.30
CA ASN A 55 2.89 4.60 -13.34
C ASN A 55 1.56 3.85 -13.41
N CYS A 56 0.45 4.57 -13.37
CA CYS A 56 -0.89 4.04 -13.60
C CYS A 56 -1.82 5.17 -14.03
N TRP A 57 -2.97 4.80 -14.59
CA TRP A 57 -3.99 5.76 -15.00
C TRP A 57 -5.15 5.75 -14.01
N THR A 58 -5.83 6.88 -13.86
CA THR A 58 -7.04 6.97 -13.02
C THR A 58 -8.03 5.88 -13.43
N GLY A 59 -8.45 5.08 -12.45
CA GLY A 59 -9.37 3.96 -12.68
C GLY A 59 -8.71 2.61 -12.83
N ASP A 60 -7.39 2.54 -12.99
CA ASP A 60 -6.68 1.26 -13.06
C ASP A 60 -6.75 0.54 -11.72
N PRO A 61 -6.92 -0.79 -11.72
CA PRO A 61 -6.99 -1.53 -10.47
C PRO A 61 -5.67 -1.50 -9.70
N ILE A 62 -5.78 -1.30 -8.40
CA ILE A 62 -4.67 -1.41 -7.45
C ILE A 62 -4.91 -2.67 -6.62
N ARG A 63 -3.88 -3.51 -6.49
CA ARG A 63 -3.99 -4.84 -5.92
C ARG A 63 -3.13 -4.97 -4.67
N ALA A 64 -3.58 -5.79 -3.72
CA ALA A 64 -2.80 -6.12 -2.54
C ALA A 64 -1.51 -6.82 -2.96
N ALA A 65 -0.37 -6.34 -2.47
CA ALA A 65 0.93 -6.92 -2.80
C ALA A 65 1.10 -8.32 -2.21
N THR A 66 0.50 -8.58 -1.06
CA THR A 66 0.48 -9.90 -0.43
C THR A 66 -0.73 -9.99 0.52
N ASP A 67 -0.96 -11.17 1.11
CA ASP A 67 -2.11 -11.41 1.97
C ASP A 67 -2.05 -10.54 3.23
N GLY A 68 -3.18 -10.05 3.67
CA GLY A 68 -3.23 -9.25 4.89
C GLY A 68 -4.62 -8.79 5.29
N ILE A 69 -4.66 -7.92 6.28
CA ILE A 69 -5.88 -7.31 6.79
C ILE A 69 -5.81 -5.81 6.56
N VAL A 70 -6.87 -5.24 6.00
CA VAL A 70 -6.98 -3.79 5.81
C VAL A 70 -7.13 -3.11 7.17
N ILE A 71 -6.20 -2.23 7.51
CA ILE A 71 -6.24 -1.48 8.77
C ILE A 71 -6.59 0.00 8.57
N THR A 72 -6.48 0.51 7.36
CA THR A 72 -6.83 1.90 7.02
C THR A 72 -7.47 1.93 5.64
N ALA A 73 -8.58 2.66 5.51
CA ALA A 73 -9.24 2.94 4.24
C ALA A 73 -9.93 4.30 4.39
N GLU A 74 -9.16 5.38 4.18
CA GLU A 74 -9.67 6.74 4.41
C GLU A 74 -8.81 7.78 3.69
N TYR A 75 -9.27 9.02 3.68
CA TYR A 75 -8.46 10.15 3.21
C TYR A 75 -7.41 10.47 4.28
N TYR A 76 -6.14 10.43 3.92
CA TYR A 76 -5.02 10.50 4.86
C TYR A 76 -4.04 11.60 4.46
N GLY A 77 -4.40 12.84 4.74
CA GLY A 77 -3.55 14.00 4.48
C GLY A 77 -3.05 14.08 3.04
N GLY A 78 -1.76 14.33 2.88
CA GLY A 78 -1.13 14.44 1.55
C GLY A 78 -1.15 13.17 0.73
N TYR A 79 -1.36 12.02 1.35
CA TYR A 79 -1.51 10.74 0.65
C TYR A 79 -2.83 10.64 -0.12
N GLY A 80 -3.83 11.46 0.22
CA GLY A 80 -5.16 11.34 -0.37
C GLY A 80 -5.89 10.09 0.10
N TYR A 81 -6.72 9.51 -0.73
CA TYR A 81 -7.39 8.25 -0.40
C TYR A 81 -6.37 7.13 -0.30
N THR A 82 -6.31 6.49 0.85
CA THR A 82 -5.24 5.58 1.24
C THR A 82 -5.79 4.28 1.79
N ILE A 83 -5.20 3.16 1.35
CA ILE A 83 -5.37 1.84 1.94
C ILE A 83 -4.05 1.46 2.61
N ILE A 84 -4.13 0.94 3.83
CA ILE A 84 -2.98 0.31 4.50
C ILE A 84 -3.38 -1.12 4.85
N ILE A 85 -2.52 -2.07 4.50
CA ILE A 85 -2.74 -3.50 4.75
C ILE A 85 -1.66 -3.99 5.69
N GLN A 86 -2.07 -4.63 6.78
CA GLN A 86 -1.16 -5.27 7.73
C GLN A 86 -0.91 -6.70 7.30
N HIS A 87 0.35 -7.05 7.15
CA HIS A 87 0.82 -8.40 6.79
C HIS A 87 1.47 -9.09 7.98
N ALA A 88 2.05 -10.27 7.77
CA ALA A 88 2.82 -10.97 8.78
C ALA A 88 4.15 -10.23 9.07
N ASN A 89 4.78 -10.57 10.20
CA ASN A 89 6.12 -10.08 10.58
C ASN A 89 6.22 -8.57 10.77
N SER A 90 5.13 -7.94 11.22
CA SER A 90 5.06 -6.49 11.46
C SER A 90 5.31 -5.65 10.21
N ILE A 91 5.03 -6.21 9.04
CA ILE A 91 5.13 -5.51 7.76
C ILE A 91 3.75 -5.02 7.37
N SER A 92 3.69 -3.79 6.89
CA SER A 92 2.48 -3.24 6.29
C SER A 92 2.80 -2.60 4.95
N THR A 93 1.79 -2.52 4.08
CA THR A 93 1.91 -1.83 2.79
C THR A 93 0.87 -0.72 2.71
N LEU A 94 1.26 0.38 2.09
CA LEU A 94 0.43 1.57 1.96
C LEU A 94 0.25 1.89 0.46
N TYR A 95 -0.98 2.17 0.08
CA TYR A 95 -1.37 2.47 -1.30
C TYR A 95 -2.07 3.82 -1.30
N ALA A 96 -1.46 4.81 -1.91
CA ALA A 96 -1.90 6.21 -1.81
C ALA A 96 -2.33 6.81 -3.15
N HIS A 97 -2.92 7.99 -3.08
CA HIS A 97 -3.46 8.78 -4.20
C HIS A 97 -4.57 8.07 -4.96
N LEU A 98 -5.27 7.16 -4.27
CA LEU A 98 -6.35 6.38 -4.88
C LEU A 98 -7.54 7.28 -5.24
N SER A 99 -8.33 6.86 -6.21
CA SER A 99 -9.61 7.50 -6.55
C SER A 99 -10.81 6.82 -5.87
N GLY A 100 -10.62 5.61 -5.35
CA GLY A 100 -11.67 4.90 -4.63
C GLY A 100 -11.17 3.60 -4.01
N PHE A 101 -12.03 2.99 -3.20
CA PHE A 101 -11.74 1.78 -2.45
C PHE A 101 -12.59 0.61 -2.92
N ASN A 102 -12.00 -0.60 -2.95
CA ASN A 102 -12.69 -1.87 -3.17
C ASN A 102 -12.63 -2.76 -1.92
N ALA A 103 -12.06 -2.25 -0.84
CA ALA A 103 -11.94 -2.95 0.43
C ALA A 103 -12.19 -1.98 1.56
N GLN A 104 -12.52 -2.49 2.73
CA GLN A 104 -12.76 -1.67 3.92
C GLN A 104 -11.99 -2.23 5.11
N VAL A 105 -11.89 -1.42 6.15
CA VAL A 105 -11.18 -1.79 7.38
C VAL A 105 -11.72 -3.11 7.93
N ASN A 106 -10.81 -3.97 8.35
CA ASN A 106 -11.00 -5.32 8.84
C ASN A 106 -11.23 -6.39 7.77
N ASP A 107 -11.26 -6.03 6.49
CA ASP A 107 -11.31 -7.02 5.41
C ASP A 107 -9.99 -7.80 5.35
N TYR A 108 -10.09 -9.12 5.23
CA TYR A 108 -8.96 -9.96 4.85
C TYR A 108 -8.85 -9.97 3.33
N VAL A 109 -7.67 -9.68 2.82
CA VAL A 109 -7.40 -9.66 1.37
C VAL A 109 -6.24 -10.61 1.06
N VAL A 110 -6.28 -11.19 -0.12
CA VAL A 110 -5.20 -12.07 -0.59
C VAL A 110 -4.36 -11.35 -1.64
N ALA A 111 -3.13 -11.83 -1.84
CA ALA A 111 -2.23 -11.30 -2.86
C ALA A 111 -2.93 -11.23 -4.21
N GLY A 112 -2.86 -10.09 -4.86
CA GLY A 112 -3.48 -9.86 -6.17
C GLY A 112 -4.94 -9.43 -6.13
N GLU A 113 -5.58 -9.43 -4.97
CA GLU A 113 -6.96 -8.96 -4.85
C GLU A 113 -7.02 -7.45 -5.01
N GLN A 114 -7.99 -6.95 -5.79
CA GLN A 114 -8.16 -5.53 -6.00
C GLN A 114 -8.64 -4.87 -4.69
N VAL A 115 -7.92 -3.86 -4.23
CA VAL A 115 -8.24 -3.13 -3.00
C VAL A 115 -8.62 -1.68 -3.27
N GLY A 116 -8.31 -1.18 -4.44
CA GLY A 116 -8.66 0.19 -4.81
C GLY A 116 -8.40 0.47 -6.28
N VAL A 117 -8.51 1.73 -6.64
CA VAL A 117 -8.28 2.18 -8.01
C VAL A 117 -7.33 3.38 -8.01
N CYS A 118 -6.45 3.41 -9.02
CA CYS A 118 -5.48 4.47 -9.21
C CYS A 118 -6.17 5.83 -9.35
N GLY A 119 -5.54 6.87 -8.85
CA GLY A 119 -6.04 8.23 -8.94
C GLY A 119 -4.93 9.24 -8.76
N THR A 120 -5.33 10.44 -8.37
CA THR A 120 -4.42 11.56 -8.17
C THR A 120 -4.86 12.42 -6.98
N THR A 121 -5.48 11.80 -5.96
CA THR A 121 -5.93 12.50 -4.76
C THR A 121 -4.78 12.87 -3.84
N GLY A 122 -4.99 13.86 -2.98
CA GLY A 122 -3.95 14.36 -2.10
C GLY A 122 -2.93 15.23 -2.83
N LEU A 123 -1.69 15.22 -2.34
CA LEU A 123 -0.59 15.96 -2.96
C LEU A 123 -0.03 15.18 -4.14
N SER A 124 -0.64 15.34 -5.30
CA SER A 124 -0.27 14.62 -6.51
C SER A 124 -0.40 15.55 -7.72
N THR A 125 0.57 15.50 -8.61
CA THR A 125 0.58 16.29 -9.83
C THR A 125 -0.01 15.55 -11.03
N GLY A 126 -0.33 14.27 -10.87
CA GLY A 126 -0.92 13.46 -11.92
C GLY A 126 -1.13 12.04 -11.44
N PRO A 127 -1.90 11.22 -12.20
CA PRO A 127 -2.19 9.86 -11.78
C PRO A 127 -0.94 9.02 -11.57
N HIS A 128 -0.84 8.39 -10.41
CA HIS A 128 0.21 7.41 -10.10
C HIS A 128 -0.16 6.70 -8.80
N LEU A 129 0.50 5.58 -8.53
CA LEU A 129 0.39 4.90 -7.25
C LEU A 129 1.65 5.20 -6.43
N HIS A 130 1.47 5.75 -5.24
CA HIS A 130 2.52 5.82 -4.24
C HIS A 130 2.40 4.60 -3.34
N PHE A 131 3.43 3.77 -3.31
CA PHE A 131 3.44 2.49 -2.61
C PHE A 131 4.55 2.47 -1.57
N GLU A 132 4.20 2.17 -0.32
CA GLU A 132 5.16 2.05 0.77
C GLU A 132 5.15 0.65 1.36
N VAL A 133 6.32 0.21 1.78
CA VAL A 133 6.47 -0.92 2.71
C VAL A 133 6.98 -0.35 4.02
N ARG A 134 6.32 -0.71 5.11
CA ARG A 134 6.69 -0.26 6.45
C ARG A 134 6.99 -1.46 7.32
N GLN A 135 8.12 -1.41 8.00
CA GLN A 135 8.46 -2.41 9.01
C GLN A 135 8.27 -1.81 10.38
N SER A 136 7.38 -2.39 11.19
CA SER A 136 7.00 -1.85 12.51
C SER A 136 6.65 -0.36 12.42
N GLY A 137 5.94 0.04 11.38
CA GLY A 137 5.50 1.41 11.16
C GLY A 137 6.52 2.34 10.51
N VAL A 138 7.75 1.89 10.26
CA VAL A 138 8.81 2.71 9.67
C VAL A 138 8.95 2.39 8.18
N PRO A 139 8.87 3.39 7.29
CA PRO A 139 9.07 3.16 5.86
C PRO A 139 10.46 2.61 5.55
N VAL A 140 10.49 1.58 4.72
CA VAL A 140 11.73 0.96 4.22
C VAL A 140 11.66 0.88 2.70
N ASN A 141 12.80 0.61 2.06
CA ASN A 141 12.85 0.47 0.60
C ASN A 141 11.95 -0.69 0.14
N PRO A 142 10.91 -0.44 -0.65
CA PRO A 142 10.00 -1.50 -1.10
C PRO A 142 10.61 -2.48 -2.11
N VAL A 143 11.63 -2.06 -2.86
CA VAL A 143 12.14 -2.84 -3.99
C VAL A 143 12.54 -4.27 -3.63
N PRO A 144 13.23 -4.55 -2.49
CA PRO A 144 13.57 -5.94 -2.13
C PRO A 144 12.37 -6.86 -1.89
N TYR A 145 11.18 -6.29 -1.63
CA TYR A 145 9.95 -7.07 -1.39
C TYR A 145 9.19 -7.38 -2.67
N LEU A 146 9.43 -6.63 -3.72
CA LEU A 146 8.72 -6.76 -4.99
C LEU A 146 9.33 -7.85 -5.87
N PRO A 147 8.51 -8.51 -6.72
CA PRO A 147 9.02 -9.54 -7.63
C PRO A 147 9.95 -8.98 -8.72
#